data_a76fbb4b0921592335f668f06eb0a361
#
_entry.id   a76fbb4b0921592335f668f06eb0a361
#
_cell.length_a   1.000
_cell.length_b   1.000
_cell.length_c   1.000
_cell.angle_alpha   90.00
_cell.angle_beta   90.00
_cell.angle_gamma   90.00
#
_symmetry.space_group_name_H-M   'P 1'
#
loop_
_entity.id
_entity.type
_entity.pdbx_description
1 polymer ?
#
loop_
_entity_poly.entity_id
_entity_poly.type
_entity_poly.pdbx_seq_one_letter_code
_entity_poly.pdbx_strand_id
1 'polypeptide(L)'
;SIIIMNPEITAFKTMFDYRLEPEVYSFHLLEELIKAAEREGVSNFPIHIKIDTGMHRLGFAPSEIPQLVQRLQKQSAVIPRSVFSHLVGSDAERFDAFTRHQIETFEAASTTLQEGFKHKIIRHICNTAGIERYPGAQFDMVRLGIGLYGIDPFTNKMLHNVTTLKTTILQ
;
A
#
# COMPACT_ATOMS: atom_id res chain seq x y z
N SER A 1 3.67 0.08 -13.49
CA SER A 1 3.54 -1.05 -12.53
C SER A 1 2.08 -1.24 -12.15
N ILE A 2 1.71 -2.48 -11.86
CA ILE A 2 0.41 -2.86 -11.31
C ILE A 2 0.66 -3.52 -9.96
N ILE A 3 0.04 -2.99 -8.91
CA ILE A 3 0.12 -3.55 -7.55
C ILE A 3 -1.03 -4.52 -7.36
N ILE A 4 -0.73 -5.74 -6.93
CA ILE A 4 -1.73 -6.75 -6.59
C ILE A 4 -1.97 -6.70 -5.08
N MET A 5 -3.17 -6.27 -4.70
CA MET A 5 -3.61 -6.22 -3.32
C MET A 5 -4.06 -7.61 -2.85
N ASN A 6 -3.66 -8.00 -1.63
CA ASN A 6 -3.96 -9.30 -1.05
C ASN A 6 -3.70 -10.48 -2.02
N PRO A 7 -2.45 -10.66 -2.48
CA PRO A 7 -2.12 -11.68 -3.48
C PRO A 7 -2.31 -13.10 -2.92
N GLU A 8 -2.75 -14.01 -3.79
CA GLU A 8 -2.79 -15.43 -3.48
C GLU A 8 -1.42 -16.08 -3.70
N ILE A 9 -0.99 -16.95 -2.80
CA ILE A 9 0.29 -17.67 -2.86
C ILE A 9 0.42 -18.48 -4.15
N THR A 10 -0.67 -19.09 -4.60
CA THR A 10 -0.74 -19.88 -5.83
C THR A 10 -0.55 -19.07 -7.11
N ALA A 11 -0.72 -17.74 -7.04
CA ALA A 11 -0.60 -16.84 -8.18
C ALA A 11 0.80 -16.23 -8.36
N PHE A 12 1.78 -16.52 -7.47
CA PHE A 12 3.09 -15.88 -7.52
C PHE A 12 3.81 -16.08 -8.85
N LYS A 13 3.78 -17.30 -9.43
CA LYS A 13 4.39 -17.52 -10.74
C LYS A 13 3.79 -16.59 -11.81
N THR A 14 2.48 -16.46 -11.86
CA THR A 14 1.80 -15.54 -12.77
C THR A 14 2.24 -14.09 -12.53
N MET A 15 2.42 -13.69 -11.25
CA MET A 15 2.91 -12.34 -10.93
C MET A 15 4.31 -12.11 -11.46
N PHE A 16 5.21 -13.08 -11.35
CA PHE A 16 6.56 -12.98 -11.91
C PHE A 16 6.52 -12.87 -13.45
N ASP A 17 5.77 -13.76 -14.12
CA ASP A 17 5.66 -13.82 -15.58
C ASP A 17 5.12 -12.51 -16.17
N TYR A 18 4.14 -11.87 -15.50
CA TYR A 18 3.50 -10.63 -15.96
C TYR A 18 3.99 -9.37 -15.26
N ARG A 19 5.03 -9.45 -14.41
CA ARG A 19 5.59 -8.33 -13.64
C ARG A 19 4.53 -7.59 -12.81
N LEU A 20 3.64 -8.35 -12.16
CA LEU A 20 2.64 -7.84 -11.24
C LEU A 20 3.25 -7.79 -9.84
N GLU A 21 3.24 -6.62 -9.22
CA GLU A 21 4.00 -6.36 -8.00
C GLU A 21 3.10 -6.62 -6.77
N PRO A 22 3.38 -7.63 -5.91
CA PRO A 22 2.50 -7.98 -4.81
C PRO A 22 2.60 -7.02 -3.62
N GLU A 23 1.47 -6.77 -2.97
CA GLU A 23 1.40 -6.30 -1.60
C GLU A 23 1.92 -7.39 -0.66
N VAL A 24 2.74 -7.01 0.32
CA VAL A 24 3.24 -7.93 1.37
C VAL A 24 2.88 -7.34 2.73
N TYR A 25 2.11 -8.09 3.51
CA TYR A 25 1.51 -7.63 4.76
C TYR A 25 1.78 -8.54 5.97
N SER A 26 2.50 -9.65 5.79
CA SER A 26 2.86 -10.57 6.86
C SER A 26 4.14 -11.32 6.56
N PHE A 27 4.82 -11.82 7.60
CA PHE A 27 6.00 -12.67 7.44
C PHE A 27 5.68 -13.96 6.70
N HIS A 28 4.53 -14.56 6.94
CA HIS A 28 4.12 -15.77 6.23
C HIS A 28 4.08 -15.54 4.71
N LEU A 29 3.40 -14.48 4.27
CA LEU A 29 3.32 -14.14 2.85
C LEU A 29 4.70 -13.81 2.27
N LEU A 30 5.53 -13.10 3.02
CA LEU A 30 6.91 -12.77 2.62
C LEU A 30 7.75 -14.02 2.39
N GLU A 31 7.71 -14.97 3.32
CA GLU A 31 8.51 -16.21 3.21
C GLU A 31 8.04 -17.07 2.04
N GLU A 32 6.75 -17.21 1.81
CA GLU A 32 6.23 -17.96 0.66
C GLU A 32 6.60 -17.28 -0.67
N LEU A 33 6.57 -15.94 -0.72
CA LEU A 33 7.00 -15.20 -1.91
C LEU A 33 8.51 -15.35 -2.18
N ILE A 34 9.35 -15.27 -1.15
CA ILE A 34 10.81 -15.48 -1.27
C ILE A 34 11.10 -16.89 -1.81
N LYS A 35 10.50 -17.93 -1.21
CA LYS A 35 10.64 -19.31 -1.68
C LYS A 35 10.20 -19.49 -3.13
N ALA A 36 9.10 -18.86 -3.51
CA ALA A 36 8.60 -18.91 -4.87
C ALA A 36 9.56 -18.21 -5.85
N ALA A 37 10.06 -17.03 -5.50
CA ALA A 37 11.02 -16.28 -6.33
C ALA A 37 12.34 -17.05 -6.50
N GLU A 38 12.87 -17.65 -5.42
CA GLU A 38 14.08 -18.48 -5.46
C GLU A 38 13.89 -19.71 -6.38
N ARG A 39 12.75 -20.40 -6.28
CA ARG A 39 12.42 -21.55 -7.14
C ARG A 39 12.33 -21.18 -8.62
N GLU A 40 11.80 -20.01 -8.94
CA GLU A 40 11.67 -19.51 -10.32
C GLU A 40 12.94 -18.77 -10.80
N GLY A 41 14.00 -18.67 -9.97
CA GLY A 41 15.23 -17.96 -10.30
C GLY A 41 15.08 -16.45 -10.41
N VAL A 42 14.06 -15.89 -9.75
CA VAL A 42 13.76 -14.45 -9.75
C VAL A 42 14.54 -13.76 -8.64
N SER A 43 15.11 -12.60 -8.94
CA SER A 43 15.82 -11.77 -7.96
C SER A 43 15.39 -10.32 -8.04
N ASN A 44 15.50 -9.62 -6.91
CA ASN A 44 15.13 -8.20 -6.76
C ASN A 44 13.70 -7.90 -7.27
N PHE A 45 12.78 -8.85 -7.09
CA PHE A 45 11.39 -8.63 -7.50
C PHE A 45 10.74 -7.56 -6.63
N PRO A 46 10.15 -6.50 -7.22
CA PRO A 46 9.61 -5.39 -6.45
C PRO A 46 8.36 -5.80 -5.67
N ILE A 47 8.33 -5.41 -4.39
CA ILE A 47 7.21 -5.63 -3.49
C ILE A 47 6.74 -4.34 -2.83
N HIS A 48 5.51 -4.33 -2.35
CA HIS A 48 4.89 -3.19 -1.67
C HIS A 48 4.53 -3.58 -0.24
N ILE A 49 5.26 -3.01 0.72
CA ILE A 49 5.09 -3.31 2.14
C ILE A 49 3.86 -2.57 2.68
N LYS A 50 2.94 -3.31 3.29
CA LYS A 50 1.81 -2.72 3.98
C LYS A 50 2.02 -2.71 5.48
N ILE A 51 1.79 -1.54 6.09
CA ILE A 51 1.82 -1.33 7.56
C ILE A 51 0.39 -1.13 8.05
N ASP A 52 0.02 -1.82 9.11
CA ASP A 52 -1.23 -1.55 9.82
C ASP A 52 -1.01 -0.43 10.84
N THR A 53 -1.61 0.71 10.58
CA THR A 53 -1.58 1.88 11.46
C THR A 53 -2.89 2.11 12.22
N GLY A 54 -3.77 1.10 12.24
CA GLY A 54 -5.03 1.16 12.98
C GLY A 54 -6.28 0.74 12.20
N MET A 55 -6.13 0.28 10.96
CA MET A 55 -7.26 -0.27 10.21
C MET A 55 -7.60 -1.71 10.62
N HIS A 56 -6.62 -2.45 11.16
CA HIS A 56 -6.76 -3.83 11.64
C HIS A 56 -7.34 -4.80 10.60
N ARG A 57 -6.91 -4.65 9.34
CA ARG A 57 -7.31 -5.55 8.25
C ARG A 57 -6.13 -6.39 7.75
N LEU A 58 -5.11 -5.77 7.21
CA LEU A 58 -3.85 -6.37 6.73
C LEU A 58 -2.72 -5.38 6.98
N GLY A 59 -1.52 -5.87 7.25
CA GLY A 59 -0.31 -5.06 7.42
C GLY A 59 0.57 -5.57 8.55
N PHE A 60 1.87 -5.31 8.44
CA PHE A 60 2.79 -5.49 9.56
C PHE A 60 2.46 -4.49 10.66
N ALA A 61 2.54 -4.92 11.92
CA ALA A 61 2.51 -3.98 13.03
C ALA A 61 3.75 -3.06 12.99
N PRO A 62 3.65 -1.79 13.41
CA PRO A 62 4.81 -0.89 13.45
C PRO A 62 6.01 -1.46 14.23
N SER A 63 5.75 -2.22 15.29
CA SER A 63 6.78 -2.91 16.09
C SER A 63 7.52 -4.03 15.35
N GLU A 64 6.97 -4.56 14.26
CA GLU A 64 7.58 -5.62 13.45
C GLU A 64 8.55 -5.08 12.39
N ILE A 65 8.54 -3.77 12.12
CA ILE A 65 9.34 -3.17 11.04
C ILE A 65 10.84 -3.41 11.21
N PRO A 66 11.45 -3.28 12.39
CA PRO A 66 12.88 -3.59 12.56
C PRO A 66 13.22 -5.05 12.19
N GLN A 67 12.37 -6.00 12.56
CA GLN A 67 12.55 -7.42 12.20
C GLN A 67 12.38 -7.62 10.69
N LEU A 68 11.40 -6.96 10.07
CA LEU A 68 11.17 -7.00 8.63
C LEU A 68 12.38 -6.47 7.86
N VAL A 69 12.98 -5.35 8.29
CA VAL A 69 14.21 -4.80 7.70
C VAL A 69 15.32 -5.84 7.73
N GLN A 70 15.59 -6.43 8.91
CA GLN A 70 16.63 -7.46 9.05
C GLN A 70 16.38 -8.68 8.14
N ARG A 71 15.12 -9.08 7.99
CA ARG A 71 14.76 -10.21 7.12
C ARG A 71 14.98 -9.88 5.65
N LEU A 72 14.54 -8.71 5.21
CA LEU A 72 14.69 -8.26 3.83
C LEU A 72 16.16 -8.05 3.45
N GLN A 73 17.02 -7.61 4.34
CA GLN A 73 18.46 -7.44 4.11
C GLN A 73 19.22 -8.77 3.94
N LYS A 74 18.68 -9.90 4.42
CA LYS A 74 19.31 -11.22 4.37
C LYS A 74 18.95 -12.05 3.15
N GLN A 75 18.32 -11.45 2.15
CA GLN A 75 17.88 -12.12 0.94
C GLN A 75 17.96 -11.19 -0.27
N SER A 76 17.94 -11.76 -1.48
CA SER A 76 18.00 -11.00 -2.75
C SER A 76 16.84 -11.32 -3.70
N ALA A 77 15.89 -12.15 -3.28
CA ALA A 77 14.75 -12.54 -4.11
C ALA A 77 13.78 -11.37 -4.36
N VAL A 78 13.53 -10.57 -3.33
CA VAL A 78 12.57 -9.43 -3.39
C VAL A 78 13.22 -8.14 -2.89
N ILE A 79 12.67 -7.01 -3.35
CA ILE A 79 13.13 -5.67 -2.96
C ILE A 79 11.93 -4.76 -2.62
N PRO A 80 11.92 -4.06 -1.47
CA PRO A 80 10.84 -3.13 -1.14
C PRO A 80 10.88 -1.92 -2.06
N ARG A 81 9.86 -1.74 -2.88
CA ARG A 81 9.69 -0.62 -3.80
C ARG A 81 8.87 0.50 -3.18
N SER A 82 7.83 0.15 -2.45
CA SER A 82 7.05 1.12 -1.69
C SER A 82 6.62 0.58 -0.33
N VAL A 83 6.21 1.50 0.52
CA VAL A 83 5.58 1.23 1.79
C VAL A 83 4.32 2.06 1.93
N PHE A 84 3.25 1.47 2.45
CA PHE A 84 1.98 2.16 2.55
C PHE A 84 1.12 1.68 3.73
N SER A 85 0.14 2.53 4.06
CA SER A 85 -0.96 2.20 4.94
C SER A 85 -2.28 2.73 4.37
N HIS A 86 -3.36 2.66 5.13
CA HIS A 86 -4.67 3.14 4.70
C HIS A 86 -5.36 3.95 5.79
N LEU A 87 -5.78 5.16 5.47
CA LEU A 87 -6.55 6.02 6.36
C LEU A 87 -8.01 5.54 6.43
N VAL A 88 -8.49 5.27 7.64
CA VAL A 88 -9.82 4.69 7.87
C VAL A 88 -10.91 5.75 7.94
N GLY A 89 -10.63 6.88 8.58
CA GLY A 89 -11.60 7.90 8.91
C GLY A 89 -11.26 9.28 8.36
N SER A 90 -10.45 9.35 7.29
CA SER A 90 -10.01 10.63 6.72
C SER A 90 -11.12 11.48 6.08
N ASP A 91 -12.30 10.90 5.89
CA ASP A 91 -13.51 11.54 5.33
C ASP A 91 -14.42 12.20 6.37
N ALA A 92 -14.12 12.12 7.67
CA ALA A 92 -14.96 12.68 8.71
C ALA A 92 -14.17 13.34 9.84
N GLU A 93 -14.49 14.59 10.16
CA GLU A 93 -13.79 15.39 11.19
C GLU A 93 -13.74 14.73 12.56
N ARG A 94 -14.78 14.01 12.96
CA ARG A 94 -14.82 13.28 14.23
C ARG A 94 -13.69 12.27 14.41
N PHE A 95 -13.02 11.87 13.32
CA PHE A 95 -11.90 10.94 13.32
C PHE A 95 -10.54 11.62 13.10
N ASP A 96 -10.46 12.94 13.15
CA ASP A 96 -9.23 13.68 12.87
C ASP A 96 -8.08 13.27 13.80
N ALA A 97 -8.35 13.15 15.09
CA ALA A 97 -7.32 12.73 16.06
C ALA A 97 -6.77 11.32 15.72
N PHE A 98 -7.65 10.40 15.37
CA PHE A 98 -7.28 9.04 14.96
C PHE A 98 -6.51 9.05 13.64
N THR A 99 -6.95 9.83 12.67
CA THR A 99 -6.29 9.95 11.36
C THR A 99 -4.89 10.53 11.49
N ARG A 100 -4.70 11.57 12.32
CA ARG A 100 -3.35 12.13 12.62
C ARG A 100 -2.45 11.08 13.27
N HIS A 101 -2.96 10.34 14.23
CA HIS A 101 -2.21 9.24 14.86
C HIS A 101 -1.81 8.15 13.86
N GLN A 102 -2.69 7.80 12.90
CA GLN A 102 -2.33 6.88 11.81
C GLN A 102 -1.18 7.43 10.95
N ILE A 103 -1.20 8.73 10.62
CA ILE A 103 -0.17 9.39 9.84
C ILE A 103 1.17 9.39 10.57
N GLU A 104 1.19 9.81 11.85
CA GLU A 104 2.39 9.82 12.69
C GLU A 104 3.00 8.41 12.84
N THR A 105 2.16 7.42 13.09
CA THR A 105 2.58 6.01 13.20
C THR A 105 3.17 5.51 11.88
N PHE A 106 2.55 5.86 10.76
CA PHE A 106 3.06 5.50 9.44
C PHE A 106 4.38 6.18 9.14
N GLU A 107 4.52 7.47 9.44
CA GLU A 107 5.75 8.23 9.21
C GLU A 107 6.92 7.62 9.97
N ALA A 108 6.76 7.34 11.27
CA ALA A 108 7.77 6.71 12.09
C ALA A 108 8.18 5.32 11.55
N ALA A 109 7.20 4.45 11.27
CA ALA A 109 7.46 3.10 10.79
C ALA A 109 8.07 3.07 9.38
N SER A 110 7.60 3.93 8.48
CA SER A 110 8.14 4.03 7.11
C SER A 110 9.55 4.64 7.09
N THR A 111 9.88 5.54 8.00
CA THR A 111 11.24 6.07 8.20
C THR A 111 12.18 4.96 8.65
N THR A 112 11.80 4.18 9.66
CA THR A 112 12.58 3.01 10.12
C THR A 112 12.82 2.01 8.98
N LEU A 113 11.81 1.76 8.14
CA LEU A 113 11.99 0.90 6.97
C LEU A 113 13.00 1.52 5.97
N GLN A 114 12.86 2.81 5.65
CA GLN A 114 13.75 3.51 4.71
C GLN A 114 15.20 3.52 5.17
N GLU A 115 15.47 3.70 6.45
CA GLU A 115 16.83 3.69 7.03
C GLU A 115 17.55 2.37 6.82
N GLY A 116 16.82 1.27 6.67
CA GLY A 116 17.38 -0.05 6.35
C GLY A 116 17.86 -0.21 4.92
N PHE A 117 17.58 0.72 4.00
CA PHE A 117 17.87 0.56 2.58
C PHE A 117 18.47 1.83 1.97
N LYS A 118 19.44 1.64 1.04
CA LYS A 118 20.09 2.74 0.32
C LYS A 118 19.24 3.32 -0.82
N HIS A 119 18.37 2.50 -1.42
CA HIS A 119 17.47 2.96 -2.46
C HIS A 119 16.24 3.63 -1.85
N LYS A 120 15.64 4.52 -2.61
CA LYS A 120 14.41 5.20 -2.18
C LYS A 120 13.24 4.23 -2.19
N ILE A 121 12.52 4.15 -1.07
CA ILE A 121 11.23 3.44 -0.93
C ILE A 121 10.12 4.49 -1.02
N ILE A 122 9.20 4.32 -1.96
CA ILE A 122 8.07 5.24 -2.17
C ILE A 122 7.10 5.11 -1.00
N ARG A 123 6.78 6.22 -0.33
CA ARG A 123 5.86 6.24 0.81
C ARG A 123 4.51 6.78 0.39
N HIS A 124 3.41 6.11 0.77
CA HIS A 124 2.06 6.58 0.47
C HIS A 124 1.02 6.11 1.49
N ILE A 125 0.14 7.03 1.93
CA ILE A 125 -0.94 6.71 2.87
C ILE A 125 -2.29 7.30 2.43
N CYS A 126 -2.30 8.49 1.80
CA CYS A 126 -3.52 9.20 1.46
C CYS A 126 -4.39 8.45 0.45
N ASN A 127 -5.66 8.27 0.81
CA ASN A 127 -6.79 7.99 -0.08
C ASN A 127 -7.40 9.30 -0.60
N THR A 128 -8.53 9.29 -1.30
CA THR A 128 -9.17 10.51 -1.86
C THR A 128 -9.37 11.60 -0.82
N ALA A 129 -9.98 11.30 0.34
CA ALA A 129 -10.19 12.29 1.39
C ALA A 129 -8.90 12.75 2.03
N GLY A 130 -7.92 11.85 2.18
CA GLY A 130 -6.60 12.18 2.71
C GLY A 130 -5.82 13.14 1.82
N ILE A 131 -6.00 13.08 0.50
CA ILE A 131 -5.38 14.01 -0.46
C ILE A 131 -5.82 15.45 -0.16
N GLU A 132 -7.10 15.65 0.08
CA GLU A 132 -7.66 16.97 0.32
C GLU A 132 -7.37 17.48 1.74
N ARG A 133 -7.67 16.65 2.74
CA ARG A 133 -7.67 17.08 4.14
C ARG A 133 -6.31 17.04 4.83
N TYR A 134 -5.37 16.24 4.33
CA TYR A 134 -4.06 16.05 4.94
C TYR A 134 -2.92 16.22 3.91
N PRO A 135 -2.76 17.41 3.30
CA PRO A 135 -1.78 17.62 2.25
C PRO A 135 -0.33 17.35 2.71
N GLY A 136 -0.03 17.55 3.99
CA GLY A 136 1.28 17.22 4.57
C GLY A 136 1.58 15.72 4.64
N ALA A 137 0.57 14.85 4.48
CA ALA A 137 0.70 13.39 4.52
C ALA A 137 0.70 12.74 3.13
N GLN A 138 0.83 13.48 2.06
CA GLN A 138 0.86 12.94 0.69
C GLN A 138 2.15 12.15 0.39
N PHE A 139 3.23 12.45 1.11
CA PHE A 139 4.54 11.85 0.94
C PHE A 139 5.00 11.83 -0.53
N ASP A 140 5.33 10.64 -1.07
CA ASP A 140 5.83 10.48 -2.44
C ASP A 140 4.73 10.15 -3.46
N MET A 141 3.59 9.60 -3.01
CA MET A 141 2.49 9.16 -3.87
C MET A 141 1.16 9.18 -3.11
N VAL A 142 0.08 9.36 -3.85
CA VAL A 142 -1.28 9.27 -3.33
C VAL A 142 -2.08 8.21 -4.09
N ARG A 143 -3.18 7.72 -3.49
CA ARG A 143 -4.06 6.74 -4.11
C ARG A 143 -5.45 7.34 -4.29
N LEU A 144 -5.72 7.82 -5.49
CA LEU A 144 -7.02 8.34 -5.85
C LEU A 144 -7.99 7.16 -6.08
N GLY A 145 -8.97 7.03 -5.18
CA GLY A 145 -10.01 6.00 -5.23
C GLY A 145 -11.34 6.57 -5.74
N ILE A 146 -12.27 6.82 -4.83
CA ILE A 146 -13.62 7.31 -5.17
C ILE A 146 -13.62 8.64 -5.95
N GLY A 147 -12.57 9.46 -5.77
CA GLY A 147 -12.41 10.68 -6.55
C GLY A 147 -12.29 10.47 -8.06
N LEU A 148 -11.81 9.30 -8.53
CA LEU A 148 -11.82 8.94 -9.96
C LEU A 148 -13.24 8.81 -10.52
N TYR A 149 -14.22 8.55 -9.68
CA TYR A 149 -15.63 8.45 -10.05
C TYR A 149 -16.38 9.76 -9.87
N GLY A 150 -15.66 10.87 -9.66
CA GLY A 150 -16.24 12.19 -9.56
C GLY A 150 -16.87 12.53 -8.19
N ILE A 151 -16.51 11.80 -7.14
CA ILE A 151 -17.06 11.98 -5.80
C ILE A 151 -15.99 12.53 -4.85
N ASP A 152 -16.27 13.68 -4.24
CA ASP A 152 -15.53 14.16 -3.09
C ASP A 152 -16.15 13.58 -1.81
N PRO A 153 -15.44 12.69 -1.10
CA PRO A 153 -16.02 11.97 0.04
C PRO A 153 -16.19 12.86 1.29
N PHE A 154 -15.55 14.02 1.34
CA PHE A 154 -15.63 14.92 2.48
C PHE A 154 -16.77 15.95 2.34
N THR A 155 -16.81 16.64 1.22
CA THR A 155 -17.84 17.68 0.98
C THR A 155 -19.09 17.15 0.30
N ASN A 156 -19.08 15.90 -0.18
CA ASN A 156 -20.12 15.30 -1.02
C ASN A 156 -20.42 16.11 -2.30
N LYS A 157 -19.50 16.97 -2.72
CA LYS A 157 -19.62 17.69 -3.98
C LYS A 157 -19.23 16.78 -5.14
N MET A 158 -19.87 17.00 -6.28
CA MET A 158 -19.45 16.35 -7.51
C MET A 158 -18.19 17.03 -8.04
N LEU A 159 -17.14 16.23 -8.24
CA LEU A 159 -15.96 16.62 -9.01
C LEU A 159 -16.26 16.47 -10.50
N HIS A 160 -15.31 16.88 -11.36
CA HIS A 160 -15.45 16.60 -12.79
C HIS A 160 -15.47 15.09 -13.02
N ASN A 161 -16.58 14.59 -13.56
CA ASN A 161 -16.73 13.17 -13.86
C ASN A 161 -15.96 12.80 -15.13
N VAL A 162 -15.01 11.89 -15.00
CA VAL A 162 -14.20 11.38 -16.12
C VAL A 162 -14.61 9.97 -16.56
N THR A 163 -15.60 9.37 -15.88
CA THR A 163 -16.08 8.02 -16.15
C THR A 163 -17.54 8.02 -16.55
N THR A 164 -17.93 7.14 -17.47
CA THR A 164 -19.32 6.93 -17.85
C THR A 164 -19.63 5.44 -17.81
N LEU A 165 -20.60 5.04 -16.99
CA LEU A 165 -21.17 3.68 -17.02
C LEU A 165 -22.31 3.62 -18.03
N LYS A 166 -22.23 2.71 -18.98
CA LYS A 166 -23.29 2.45 -19.97
C LYS A 166 -23.72 1.00 -19.87
N THR A 167 -25.03 0.75 -20.02
CA THR A 167 -25.60 -0.58 -20.12
C THR A 167 -26.71 -0.58 -21.17
N THR A 168 -26.94 -1.75 -21.79
CA THR A 168 -28.08 -1.96 -22.69
C THR A 168 -29.18 -2.63 -21.90
N ILE A 169 -30.39 -2.08 -21.96
CA ILE A 169 -31.56 -2.71 -21.36
C ILE A 169 -31.92 -3.91 -22.24
N LEU A 170 -31.88 -5.09 -21.63
CA LEU A 170 -32.37 -6.32 -22.25
C LEU A 170 -33.78 -6.59 -21.71
N GLN A 171 -34.75 -6.70 -22.60
CA GLN A 171 -36.11 -7.06 -22.23
C GLN A 171 -36.20 -8.56 -21.92
#